data_ef28e1c3d0e5afcdfb554ada03c19e70
#
_entry.id   ef28e1c3d0e5afcdfb554ada03c19e70
#
_cell.length_a   1.000
_cell.length_b   1.000
_cell.length_c   1.000
_cell.angle_alpha   90.00
_cell.angle_beta   90.00
_cell.angle_gamma   90.00
#
_symmetry.space_group_name_H-M   'P 1'
#
loop_
_entity.id
_entity.type
_entity.pdbx_description
1 polymer ?
#
loop_
_entity_poly.entity_id
_entity_poly.type
_entity_poly.pdbx_seq_one_letter_code
_entity_poly.pdbx_strand_id
1 'polypeptide(L)'
;MPDRVVDYLVRAMPDLDVRHIFGVDGANIEDLYDAIFDAGGAVTGVVAKHEFSAATMADGYARCTGGLGVVAATSGGGAMNLVAGLAESYASRVPVLALIGQPPTTLEGHGAFQDSSGQAGAIDAVRLFSSISRYCARVTHAADLPERLARALRAARRGGPSVLLLPKDVQQADMGAIAPFRPDPRATWLDDDELERVLTTLETARRLGKIVVIAGDQVARDDARTALAEVVDELDALIGVAPDAKDTYDNFAPAFCGVAGAMGHRELADALDEATLCLLVGTPMPITARTGLDELLGRTAIASIGMAMPHLPAIHATCTDVGVALRMILARLRGGHDGHADTGLADSTSTAAASPVATAVRTTAVTRVAPARTLTPMPVPESHGPGLHYRQIVDAIQAALPDGADIFADAGNTGAAVVHQLRVPRSGRFVVALGMGGMGYAFGAGIGSAFARSPDGHRSVVIAGDGSFYMHGLELHTAVEYALPITFIVFNNNAHAMCVTREQLLYRDRYSFNRFHPALLGEGVAAMFPTLKVRAVHTMDQLPAALTECLGCPGPSFVSIDCDPDEIPPFLPFLRSTP
;
A
#
# COMPACT_ATOMS: atom_id res chain seq x y z
N MET A 1 -32.13 -1.04 24.86
CA MET A 1 -31.06 -1.85 25.50
C MET A 1 -30.01 -0.89 26.04
N PRO A 2 -29.24 -1.21 27.08
CA PRO A 2 -28.14 -0.37 27.49
C PRO A 2 -27.17 -0.18 26.31
N ASP A 3 -26.54 0.98 26.24
CA ASP A 3 -25.57 1.31 25.18
C ASP A 3 -24.19 0.73 25.54
N ARG A 4 -23.84 -0.42 24.96
CA ARG A 4 -22.59 -1.13 25.27
C ARG A 4 -21.37 -0.40 24.68
N VAL A 5 -20.20 -0.68 25.22
CA VAL A 5 -18.90 -0.21 24.68
C VAL A 5 -18.75 -0.55 23.19
N VAL A 6 -19.14 -1.75 22.77
CA VAL A 6 -19.08 -2.16 21.36
C VAL A 6 -20.06 -1.40 20.47
N ASP A 7 -21.27 -1.08 20.98
CA ASP A 7 -22.25 -0.28 20.25
C ASP A 7 -21.73 1.14 20.02
N TYR A 8 -21.09 1.73 21.04
CA TYR A 8 -20.43 3.03 20.92
C TYR A 8 -19.31 3.02 19.89
N LEU A 9 -18.45 1.98 19.88
CA LEU A 9 -17.37 1.81 18.90
C LEU A 9 -17.93 1.72 17.48
N VAL A 10 -18.92 0.86 17.24
CA VAL A 10 -19.50 0.66 15.91
C VAL A 10 -20.16 1.94 15.39
N ARG A 11 -20.88 2.68 16.26
CA ARG A 11 -21.47 3.96 15.88
C ARG A 11 -20.45 5.06 15.55
N ALA A 12 -19.24 4.97 16.07
CA ALA A 12 -18.18 5.91 15.74
C ALA A 12 -17.56 5.66 14.35
N MET A 13 -17.68 4.45 13.78
CA MET A 13 -17.03 4.07 12.53
C MET A 13 -17.45 4.90 11.30
N PRO A 14 -18.74 5.17 11.04
CA PRO A 14 -19.16 6.03 9.93
C PRO A 14 -18.59 7.45 9.98
N ASP A 15 -18.45 8.04 11.19
CA ASP A 15 -17.84 9.37 11.38
C ASP A 15 -16.32 9.38 11.12
N LEU A 16 -15.72 8.19 10.99
CA LEU A 16 -14.33 7.96 10.65
C LEU A 16 -14.15 7.53 9.17
N ASP A 17 -15.21 7.59 8.36
CA ASP A 17 -15.28 7.07 6.99
C ASP A 17 -15.00 5.55 6.89
N VAL A 18 -15.19 4.81 7.99
CA VAL A 18 -15.03 3.36 8.03
C VAL A 18 -16.38 2.69 7.73
N ARG A 19 -16.43 1.95 6.63
CA ARG A 19 -17.60 1.19 6.18
C ARG A 19 -17.46 -0.32 6.39
N HIS A 20 -16.23 -0.80 6.58
CA HIS A 20 -15.92 -2.21 6.71
C HIS A 20 -14.99 -2.46 7.91
N ILE A 21 -15.30 -3.49 8.68
CA ILE A 21 -14.42 -4.06 9.70
C ILE A 21 -14.08 -5.47 9.25
N PHE A 22 -12.79 -5.69 8.93
CA PHE A 22 -12.29 -6.99 8.50
C PHE A 22 -11.89 -7.81 9.71
N GLY A 23 -12.14 -9.11 9.73
CA GLY A 23 -11.74 -9.87 10.89
C GLY A 23 -12.09 -11.35 10.81
N VAL A 24 -11.79 -12.05 11.90
CA VAL A 24 -12.27 -13.39 12.18
C VAL A 24 -12.97 -13.34 13.53
N ASP A 25 -14.21 -13.77 13.56
CA ASP A 25 -15.00 -13.81 14.79
C ASP A 25 -14.46 -14.86 15.77
N GLY A 26 -14.79 -14.72 17.05
CA GLY A 26 -14.39 -15.67 18.09
C GLY A 26 -14.79 -15.22 19.49
N ALA A 27 -14.70 -16.12 20.46
CA ALA A 27 -15.31 -16.02 21.78
C ALA A 27 -15.09 -14.70 22.54
N ASN A 28 -13.97 -14.03 22.33
CA ASN A 28 -13.64 -12.79 23.04
C ASN A 28 -13.83 -11.51 22.21
N ILE A 29 -14.46 -11.60 21.00
CA ILE A 29 -14.76 -10.46 20.13
C ILE A 29 -16.18 -10.53 19.52
N GLU A 30 -16.94 -11.58 19.76
CA GLU A 30 -18.28 -11.79 19.18
C GLU A 30 -19.26 -10.66 19.52
N ASP A 31 -19.10 -10.00 20.68
CA ASP A 31 -19.96 -8.85 21.07
C ASP A 31 -19.81 -7.68 20.08
N LEU A 32 -18.63 -7.50 19.46
CA LEU A 32 -18.43 -6.50 18.40
C LEU A 32 -19.22 -6.86 17.14
N TYR A 33 -19.23 -8.15 16.73
CA TYR A 33 -19.99 -8.59 15.56
C TYR A 33 -21.50 -8.50 15.77
N ASP A 34 -21.98 -8.75 16.99
CA ASP A 34 -23.35 -8.52 17.39
C ASP A 34 -23.73 -7.04 17.26
N ALA A 35 -22.88 -6.12 17.75
CA ALA A 35 -23.08 -4.69 17.58
C ALA A 35 -23.05 -4.22 16.10
N ILE A 36 -22.21 -4.84 15.25
CA ILE A 36 -22.20 -4.58 13.80
C ILE A 36 -23.53 -5.00 13.16
N PHE A 37 -24.06 -6.15 13.57
CA PHE A 37 -25.39 -6.61 13.10
C PHE A 37 -26.50 -5.62 13.49
N ASP A 38 -26.50 -5.15 14.73
CA ASP A 38 -27.48 -4.16 15.25
C ASP A 38 -27.36 -2.79 14.57
N ALA A 39 -26.20 -2.45 14.02
CA ALA A 39 -25.98 -1.19 13.29
C ALA A 39 -26.70 -1.12 11.93
N GLY A 40 -27.40 -2.19 11.49
CA GLY A 40 -28.31 -2.18 10.35
C GLY A 40 -27.68 -1.80 9.01
N GLY A 41 -26.40 -2.16 8.78
CA GLY A 41 -25.70 -1.93 7.51
C GLY A 41 -24.91 -0.61 7.43
N ALA A 42 -24.87 0.18 8.51
CA ALA A 42 -24.01 1.36 8.57
C ALA A 42 -22.51 0.98 8.49
N VAL A 43 -22.18 -0.18 9.03
CA VAL A 43 -20.86 -0.83 8.95
C VAL A 43 -21.06 -2.29 8.57
N THR A 44 -20.19 -2.82 7.72
CA THR A 44 -20.20 -4.25 7.33
C THR A 44 -19.05 -4.99 8.03
N GLY A 45 -19.35 -6.06 8.74
CA GLY A 45 -18.37 -7.01 9.24
C GLY A 45 -18.00 -7.99 8.12
N VAL A 46 -16.74 -8.01 7.72
CA VAL A 46 -16.22 -8.92 6.70
C VAL A 46 -15.44 -10.04 7.37
N VAL A 47 -15.98 -11.27 7.31
CA VAL A 47 -15.32 -12.45 7.90
C VAL A 47 -14.30 -13.02 6.93
N ALA A 48 -13.02 -12.81 7.22
CA ALA A 48 -11.88 -13.38 6.52
C ALA A 48 -11.70 -14.88 6.89
N LYS A 49 -10.81 -15.55 6.17
CA LYS A 49 -10.49 -16.97 6.42
C LYS A 49 -9.25 -17.14 7.29
N HIS A 50 -8.50 -16.03 7.47
CA HIS A 50 -7.33 -15.95 8.34
C HIS A 50 -7.10 -14.51 8.80
N GLU A 51 -6.70 -14.29 10.04
CA GLU A 51 -6.53 -12.95 10.61
C GLU A 51 -5.39 -12.16 9.94
N PHE A 52 -4.33 -12.82 9.46
CA PHE A 52 -3.33 -12.16 8.61
C PHE A 52 -3.98 -11.53 7.38
N SER A 53 -4.84 -12.26 6.70
CA SER A 53 -5.59 -11.76 5.55
C SER A 53 -6.52 -10.62 5.94
N ALA A 54 -7.18 -10.71 7.09
CA ALA A 54 -8.02 -9.62 7.61
C ALA A 54 -7.19 -8.34 7.86
N ALA A 55 -5.99 -8.47 8.45
CA ALA A 55 -5.09 -7.33 8.67
C ALA A 55 -4.61 -6.73 7.34
N THR A 56 -4.28 -7.57 6.35
CA THR A 56 -3.86 -7.08 5.02
C THR A 56 -5.03 -6.53 4.21
N MET A 57 -6.29 -7.00 4.41
CA MET A 57 -7.49 -6.34 3.87
C MET A 57 -7.63 -4.92 4.43
N ALA A 58 -7.49 -4.74 5.75
CA ALA A 58 -7.54 -3.43 6.39
C ALA A 58 -6.42 -2.51 5.87
N ASP A 59 -5.21 -3.04 5.68
CA ASP A 59 -4.08 -2.33 5.09
C ASP A 59 -4.38 -1.89 3.64
N GLY A 60 -4.79 -2.80 2.77
CA GLY A 60 -5.15 -2.51 1.38
C GLY A 60 -6.29 -1.51 1.26
N TYR A 61 -7.32 -1.63 2.11
CA TYR A 61 -8.42 -0.67 2.20
C TYR A 61 -7.90 0.73 2.55
N ALA A 62 -7.06 0.84 3.58
CA ALA A 62 -6.49 2.12 4.00
C ALA A 62 -5.62 2.77 2.92
N ARG A 63 -4.78 1.98 2.23
CA ARG A 63 -3.93 2.47 1.11
C ARG A 63 -4.76 3.01 -0.04
N CYS A 64 -5.90 2.40 -0.33
CA CYS A 64 -6.74 2.77 -1.48
C CYS A 64 -7.71 3.91 -1.18
N THR A 65 -8.13 4.07 0.07
CA THR A 65 -9.00 5.18 0.50
C THR A 65 -8.24 6.42 0.98
N GLY A 66 -6.94 6.29 1.30
CA GLY A 66 -6.20 7.33 2.04
C GLY A 66 -6.71 7.52 3.48
N GLY A 67 -7.60 6.61 3.94
CA GLY A 67 -8.30 6.65 5.22
C GLY A 67 -7.76 5.66 6.25
N LEU A 68 -8.66 5.16 7.08
CA LEU A 68 -8.39 4.20 8.15
C LEU A 68 -8.89 2.81 7.78
N GLY A 69 -8.02 1.79 7.86
CA GLY A 69 -8.45 0.40 7.86
C GLY A 69 -8.79 -0.07 9.26
N VAL A 70 -9.79 -0.94 9.41
CA VAL A 70 -10.14 -1.51 10.71
C VAL A 70 -10.14 -3.03 10.65
N VAL A 71 -9.44 -3.64 11.60
CA VAL A 71 -9.39 -5.10 11.73
C VAL A 71 -9.79 -5.53 13.14
N ALA A 72 -10.52 -6.64 13.23
CA ALA A 72 -10.93 -7.23 14.50
C ALA A 72 -10.52 -8.69 14.60
N ALA A 73 -10.11 -9.14 15.80
CA ALA A 73 -9.82 -10.53 16.08
C ALA A 73 -10.05 -10.87 17.55
N THR A 74 -10.31 -12.15 17.81
CA THR A 74 -10.35 -12.66 19.18
C THR A 74 -8.96 -12.67 19.83
N SER A 75 -8.87 -12.94 21.09
CA SER A 75 -7.60 -13.12 21.82
C SER A 75 -6.87 -14.42 21.45
N GLY A 76 -5.70 -14.62 22.02
CA GLY A 76 -4.90 -15.84 21.82
C GLY A 76 -4.46 -16.02 20.37
N GLY A 77 -4.77 -17.16 19.76
CA GLY A 77 -4.36 -17.50 18.39
C GLY A 77 -4.79 -16.48 17.34
N GLY A 78 -6.03 -15.98 17.41
CA GLY A 78 -6.52 -14.97 16.48
C GLY A 78 -5.72 -13.66 16.58
N ALA A 79 -5.46 -13.20 17.79
CA ALA A 79 -4.61 -12.03 18.01
C ALA A 79 -3.18 -12.24 17.48
N MET A 80 -2.60 -13.42 17.72
CA MET A 80 -1.24 -13.74 17.25
C MET A 80 -1.15 -13.77 15.71
N ASN A 81 -2.18 -14.25 15.04
CA ASN A 81 -2.25 -14.28 13.57
C ASN A 81 -2.31 -12.87 12.92
N LEU A 82 -2.71 -11.83 13.65
CA LEU A 82 -2.65 -10.43 13.17
C LEU A 82 -1.23 -9.88 13.08
N VAL A 83 -0.28 -10.42 13.87
CA VAL A 83 1.04 -9.81 14.09
C VAL A 83 1.78 -9.51 12.80
N ALA A 84 1.87 -10.47 11.89
CA ALA A 84 2.61 -10.28 10.64
C ALA A 84 1.97 -9.23 9.71
N GLY A 85 0.63 -9.19 9.62
CA GLY A 85 -0.08 -8.20 8.82
C GLY A 85 0.04 -6.79 9.40
N LEU A 86 -0.12 -6.64 10.73
CA LEU A 86 0.07 -5.35 11.40
C LEU A 86 1.53 -4.88 11.37
N ALA A 87 2.50 -5.80 11.39
CA ALA A 87 3.90 -5.44 11.24
C ALA A 87 4.20 -4.84 9.85
N GLU A 88 3.57 -5.36 8.77
CA GLU A 88 3.65 -4.74 7.45
C GLU A 88 3.07 -3.32 7.46
N SER A 89 1.87 -3.14 8.02
CA SER A 89 1.25 -1.82 8.16
C SER A 89 2.11 -0.85 8.98
N TYR A 90 2.81 -1.35 10.01
CA TYR A 90 3.74 -0.55 10.82
C TYR A 90 4.96 -0.10 10.03
N ALA A 91 5.60 -1.01 9.31
CA ALA A 91 6.79 -0.74 8.51
C ALA A 91 6.47 0.20 7.33
N SER A 92 5.32 -0.02 6.68
CA SER A 92 4.82 0.79 5.57
C SER A 92 4.05 2.04 5.99
N ARG A 93 3.91 2.30 7.30
CA ARG A 93 3.22 3.49 7.87
C ARG A 93 1.75 3.61 7.44
N VAL A 94 1.05 2.50 7.28
CA VAL A 94 -0.37 2.47 6.89
C VAL A 94 -1.26 2.59 8.13
N PRO A 95 -2.24 3.50 8.16
CA PRO A 95 -3.13 3.67 9.30
C PRO A 95 -4.13 2.53 9.39
N VAL A 96 -3.96 1.68 10.42
CA VAL A 96 -4.87 0.56 10.74
C VAL A 96 -5.25 0.63 12.22
N LEU A 97 -6.53 0.50 12.53
CA LEU A 97 -7.03 0.30 13.88
C LEU A 97 -7.33 -1.19 14.11
N ALA A 98 -6.62 -1.82 15.02
CA ALA A 98 -6.88 -3.20 15.42
C ALA A 98 -7.68 -3.23 16.73
N LEU A 99 -8.85 -3.89 16.68
CA LEU A 99 -9.74 -4.16 17.80
C LEU A 99 -9.56 -5.61 18.20
N ILE A 100 -8.91 -5.86 19.34
CA ILE A 100 -8.52 -7.21 19.75
C ILE A 100 -9.23 -7.58 21.04
N GLY A 101 -10.05 -8.62 20.98
CA GLY A 101 -10.73 -9.14 22.15
C GLY A 101 -9.75 -9.66 23.20
N GLN A 102 -10.17 -9.64 24.45
CA GLN A 102 -9.47 -10.23 25.58
C GLN A 102 -10.47 -11.02 26.45
N PRO A 103 -10.03 -12.02 27.23
CA PRO A 103 -10.87 -12.65 28.23
C PRO A 103 -11.47 -11.62 29.19
N PRO A 104 -12.58 -11.95 29.90
CA PRO A 104 -13.11 -11.10 30.95
C PRO A 104 -12.04 -10.76 32.01
N THR A 105 -12.01 -9.52 32.47
CA THR A 105 -11.01 -9.03 33.43
C THR A 105 -10.92 -9.88 34.71
N THR A 106 -12.05 -10.44 35.14
CA THR A 106 -12.14 -11.30 36.32
C THR A 106 -11.50 -12.68 36.17
N LEU A 107 -11.23 -13.10 34.93
CA LEU A 107 -10.65 -14.42 34.62
C LEU A 107 -9.18 -14.33 34.21
N GLU A 108 -8.64 -13.14 34.00
CA GLU A 108 -7.24 -12.94 33.62
C GLU A 108 -6.28 -13.40 34.75
N GLY A 109 -5.25 -14.12 34.36
CA GLY A 109 -4.32 -14.73 35.33
C GLY A 109 -4.88 -15.94 36.10
N HIS A 110 -6.11 -16.34 35.81
CA HIS A 110 -6.79 -17.47 36.47
C HIS A 110 -7.01 -18.66 35.52
N GLY A 111 -6.24 -18.74 34.43
CA GLY A 111 -6.33 -19.84 33.46
C GLY A 111 -7.48 -19.66 32.46
N ALA A 112 -7.86 -18.45 32.14
CA ALA A 112 -8.85 -18.15 31.12
C ALA A 112 -8.43 -18.73 29.76
N PHE A 113 -9.41 -19.17 28.96
CA PHE A 113 -9.16 -19.56 27.58
C PHE A 113 -8.64 -18.38 26.76
N GLN A 114 -7.53 -18.59 26.06
CA GLN A 114 -6.87 -17.56 25.25
C GLN A 114 -6.38 -16.32 26.04
N ASP A 115 -5.99 -16.53 27.31
CA ASP A 115 -5.44 -15.45 28.14
C ASP A 115 -4.17 -14.85 27.52
N SER A 116 -4.21 -13.55 27.29
CA SER A 116 -3.07 -12.77 26.81
C SER A 116 -2.88 -11.48 27.62
N SER A 117 -3.25 -11.53 28.90
CA SER A 117 -3.17 -10.42 29.85
C SER A 117 -1.74 -10.10 30.34
N GLY A 118 -0.79 -11.02 30.15
CA GLY A 118 0.54 -10.94 30.76
C GLY A 118 0.60 -11.39 32.22
N GLN A 119 -0.52 -11.83 32.81
CA GLN A 119 -0.60 -12.29 34.19
C GLN A 119 -0.35 -13.81 34.29
N ALA A 120 0.14 -14.28 35.43
CA ALA A 120 0.33 -15.70 35.74
C ALA A 120 1.07 -16.49 34.63
N GLY A 121 1.98 -15.86 33.91
CA GLY A 121 2.75 -16.50 32.82
C GLY A 121 2.05 -16.50 31.44
N ALA A 122 0.88 -15.91 31.31
CA ALA A 122 0.24 -15.69 30.01
C ALA A 122 1.04 -14.72 29.12
N ILE A 123 0.84 -14.80 27.81
CA ILE A 123 1.42 -13.85 26.85
C ILE A 123 0.95 -12.43 27.18
N ASP A 124 1.85 -11.46 27.16
CA ASP A 124 1.53 -10.05 27.33
C ASP A 124 1.22 -9.39 25.97
N ALA A 125 -0.06 -9.31 25.64
CA ALA A 125 -0.52 -8.72 24.38
C ALA A 125 -0.19 -7.22 24.28
N VAL A 126 -0.23 -6.45 25.38
CA VAL A 126 0.16 -5.03 25.37
C VAL A 126 1.61 -4.88 24.95
N ARG A 127 2.50 -5.65 25.55
CA ARG A 127 3.93 -5.61 25.24
C ARG A 127 4.21 -6.05 23.80
N LEU A 128 3.55 -7.13 23.34
CA LEU A 128 3.70 -7.63 21.98
C LEU A 128 3.28 -6.59 20.94
N PHE A 129 2.05 -6.11 21.04
CA PHE A 129 1.50 -5.19 20.03
C PHE A 129 2.10 -3.78 20.11
N SER A 130 2.64 -3.37 21.27
CA SER A 130 3.37 -2.09 21.38
C SER A 130 4.62 -2.04 20.50
N SER A 131 5.22 -3.17 20.15
CA SER A 131 6.41 -3.22 19.28
C SER A 131 6.09 -3.05 17.79
N ILE A 132 4.84 -3.27 17.38
CA ILE A 132 4.38 -3.23 16.00
C ILE A 132 3.20 -2.25 15.79
N SER A 133 3.03 -1.30 16.71
CA SER A 133 2.00 -0.26 16.60
C SER A 133 2.52 1.10 17.07
N ARG A 134 1.83 2.16 16.70
CA ARG A 134 2.10 3.53 17.16
C ARG A 134 1.45 3.83 18.51
N TYR A 135 0.43 3.05 18.84
CA TYR A 135 -0.27 3.11 20.12
C TYR A 135 -0.88 1.73 20.40
N CYS A 136 -0.67 1.24 21.59
CA CYS A 136 -1.35 0.04 22.08
C CYS A 136 -1.90 0.33 23.47
N ALA A 137 -3.16 0.07 23.71
CA ALA A 137 -3.77 0.23 25.02
C ALA A 137 -4.83 -0.83 25.27
N ARG A 138 -4.90 -1.26 26.51
CA ARG A 138 -6.01 -2.04 27.03
C ARG A 138 -7.07 -1.09 27.59
N VAL A 139 -8.32 -1.28 27.19
CA VAL A 139 -9.47 -0.58 27.74
C VAL A 139 -9.92 -1.32 28.99
N THR A 140 -9.82 -0.68 30.16
CA THR A 140 -10.14 -1.32 31.45
C THR A 140 -11.51 -0.96 32.00
N HIS A 141 -12.07 0.17 31.55
CA HIS A 141 -13.39 0.64 31.96
C HIS A 141 -14.10 1.29 30.74
N ALA A 142 -15.40 1.20 30.69
CA ALA A 142 -16.19 1.81 29.61
C ALA A 142 -15.89 3.31 29.44
N ALA A 143 -15.74 4.05 30.54
CA ALA A 143 -15.44 5.49 30.53
C ALA A 143 -14.08 5.85 29.89
N ASP A 144 -13.15 4.92 29.80
CA ASP A 144 -11.82 5.15 29.20
C ASP A 144 -11.86 5.11 27.66
N LEU A 145 -12.88 4.47 27.08
CA LEU A 145 -12.92 4.18 25.65
C LEU A 145 -12.81 5.43 24.76
N PRO A 146 -13.56 6.53 24.99
CA PRO A 146 -13.49 7.70 24.09
C PRO A 146 -12.08 8.29 24.01
N GLU A 147 -11.39 8.40 25.16
CA GLU A 147 -10.02 8.91 25.19
C GLU A 147 -9.04 7.95 24.52
N ARG A 148 -9.16 6.63 24.80
CA ARG A 148 -8.30 5.60 24.20
C ARG A 148 -8.47 5.55 22.67
N LEU A 149 -9.71 5.63 22.19
CA LEU A 149 -10.03 5.69 20.77
C LEU A 149 -9.43 6.95 20.13
N ALA A 150 -9.62 8.13 20.74
CA ALA A 150 -9.03 9.37 20.22
C ALA A 150 -7.50 9.31 20.14
N ARG A 151 -6.83 8.72 21.14
CA ARG A 151 -5.37 8.52 21.12
C ARG A 151 -4.95 7.54 20.03
N ALA A 152 -5.68 6.42 19.88
CA ALA A 152 -5.42 5.43 18.85
C ALA A 152 -5.50 6.04 17.43
N LEU A 153 -6.55 6.83 17.18
CA LEU A 153 -6.76 7.50 15.90
C LEU A 153 -5.67 8.54 15.60
N ARG A 154 -5.31 9.38 16.59
CA ARG A 154 -4.20 10.33 16.43
C ARG A 154 -2.88 9.64 16.11
N ALA A 155 -2.61 8.51 16.77
CA ALA A 155 -1.40 7.73 16.52
C ALA A 155 -1.42 7.06 15.13
N ALA A 156 -2.54 6.45 14.72
CA ALA A 156 -2.68 5.84 13.41
C ALA A 156 -2.51 6.86 12.28
N ARG A 157 -3.08 8.06 12.40
CA ARG A 157 -2.94 9.17 11.43
C ARG A 157 -1.50 9.69 11.26
N ARG A 158 -0.60 9.39 12.21
CA ARG A 158 0.85 9.63 12.07
C ARG A 158 1.56 8.55 11.26
N GLY A 159 0.82 7.60 10.72
CA GLY A 159 1.30 6.49 9.88
C GLY A 159 1.70 5.27 10.67
N GLY A 160 0.86 4.26 10.64
CA GLY A 160 1.05 2.95 11.24
C GLY A 160 -0.17 2.47 12.04
N PRO A 161 -0.18 1.22 12.49
CA PRO A 161 -1.31 0.68 13.22
C PRO A 161 -1.40 1.22 14.65
N SER A 162 -2.63 1.19 15.16
CA SER A 162 -2.95 1.37 16.58
C SER A 162 -3.79 0.20 17.07
N VAL A 163 -3.64 -0.20 18.31
CA VAL A 163 -4.26 -1.39 18.89
C VAL A 163 -5.04 -1.03 20.14
N LEU A 164 -6.29 -1.48 20.19
CA LEU A 164 -7.12 -1.46 21.39
C LEU A 164 -7.45 -2.90 21.81
N LEU A 165 -7.01 -3.26 23.01
CA LEU A 165 -7.33 -4.54 23.63
C LEU A 165 -8.61 -4.38 24.44
N LEU A 166 -9.62 -5.21 24.15
CA LEU A 166 -10.98 -5.07 24.61
C LEU A 166 -11.41 -6.31 25.40
N PRO A 167 -11.30 -6.31 26.75
CA PRO A 167 -11.83 -7.39 27.57
C PRO A 167 -13.34 -7.59 27.38
N LYS A 168 -13.80 -8.86 27.36
CA LYS A 168 -15.19 -9.21 27.04
C LYS A 168 -16.21 -8.53 27.95
N ASP A 169 -15.96 -8.49 29.25
CA ASP A 169 -16.81 -7.80 30.22
C ASP A 169 -16.84 -6.28 30.01
N VAL A 170 -15.75 -5.68 29.53
CA VAL A 170 -15.70 -4.26 29.14
C VAL A 170 -16.46 -4.02 27.85
N GLN A 171 -16.39 -4.92 26.85
CA GLN A 171 -17.16 -4.83 25.61
C GLN A 171 -18.67 -4.73 25.88
N GLN A 172 -19.14 -5.47 26.88
CA GLN A 172 -20.55 -5.56 27.31
C GLN A 172 -20.96 -4.44 28.28
N ALA A 173 -20.00 -3.71 28.86
CA ALA A 173 -20.28 -2.70 29.86
C ALA A 173 -21.10 -1.51 29.26
N ASP A 174 -21.99 -0.96 30.07
CA ASP A 174 -22.84 0.18 29.70
C ASP A 174 -22.01 1.47 29.64
N MET A 175 -22.09 2.19 28.53
CA MET A 175 -21.48 3.52 28.35
C MET A 175 -22.20 4.62 29.12
N GLY A 176 -23.46 4.40 29.56
CA GLY A 176 -24.24 5.39 30.27
C GLY A 176 -24.49 6.66 29.44
N ALA A 177 -24.35 7.83 30.09
CA ALA A 177 -24.59 9.14 29.47
C ALA A 177 -23.36 9.73 28.74
N ILE A 178 -22.45 8.89 28.21
CA ILE A 178 -21.27 9.37 27.50
C ILE A 178 -21.67 9.91 26.11
N ALA A 179 -21.19 11.12 25.79
CA ALA A 179 -21.47 11.75 24.49
C ALA A 179 -20.93 10.92 23.31
N PRO A 180 -21.61 10.93 22.14
CA PRO A 180 -21.12 10.29 20.94
C PRO A 180 -19.68 10.73 20.60
N PHE A 181 -18.89 9.79 20.07
CA PHE A 181 -17.52 10.08 19.67
C PHE A 181 -17.49 11.14 18.55
N ARG A 182 -16.61 12.09 18.67
CA ARG A 182 -16.32 13.06 17.62
C ARG A 182 -14.82 13.01 17.32
N PRO A 183 -14.44 12.67 16.09
CA PRO A 183 -13.04 12.64 15.72
C PRO A 183 -12.44 14.05 15.72
N ASP A 184 -11.20 14.16 16.19
CA ASP A 184 -10.43 15.38 16.02
C ASP A 184 -10.21 15.68 14.52
N PRO A 185 -10.20 16.95 14.10
CA PRO A 185 -9.80 17.30 12.75
C PRO A 185 -8.43 16.73 12.39
N ARG A 186 -8.24 16.33 11.13
CA ARG A 186 -6.92 15.89 10.65
C ARG A 186 -5.99 17.10 10.65
N ALA A 187 -5.13 17.19 11.65
CA ALA A 187 -4.10 18.22 11.71
C ALA A 187 -2.97 17.88 10.76
N THR A 188 -2.67 18.77 9.84
CA THR A 188 -1.43 18.71 9.05
C THR A 188 -0.33 19.44 9.82
N TRP A 189 0.86 18.83 9.84
CA TRP A 189 2.04 19.43 10.43
C TRP A 189 3.18 19.43 9.39
N LEU A 190 3.88 20.54 9.33
CA LEU A 190 5.04 20.78 8.49
C LEU A 190 6.01 21.66 9.29
N ASP A 191 7.28 21.34 9.25
CA ASP A 191 8.32 22.18 9.83
C ASP A 191 8.72 23.26 8.81
N ASP A 192 8.36 24.51 9.09
CA ASP A 192 8.58 25.64 8.17
C ASP A 192 10.07 25.96 8.00
N ASP A 193 10.88 25.85 9.06
CA ASP A 193 12.32 26.12 9.01
C ASP A 193 13.06 25.04 8.21
N GLU A 194 12.64 23.79 8.37
CA GLU A 194 13.14 22.67 7.57
C GLU A 194 12.76 22.83 6.09
N LEU A 195 11.51 23.22 5.81
CA LEU A 195 11.05 23.45 4.45
C LEU A 195 11.82 24.61 3.77
N GLU A 196 12.08 25.71 4.47
CA GLU A 196 12.84 26.84 3.92
C GLU A 196 14.25 26.43 3.49
N ARG A 197 14.90 25.53 4.25
CA ARG A 197 16.20 24.95 3.84
C ARG A 197 16.10 24.12 2.56
N VAL A 198 15.03 23.31 2.42
CA VAL A 198 14.76 22.55 1.20
C VAL A 198 14.52 23.50 0.02
N LEU A 199 13.70 24.54 0.20
CA LEU A 199 13.41 25.55 -0.83
C LEU A 199 14.66 26.26 -1.32
N THR A 200 15.50 26.75 -0.40
CA THR A 200 16.79 27.41 -0.73
C THR A 200 17.70 26.47 -1.54
N THR A 201 17.72 25.19 -1.18
CA THR A 201 18.51 24.16 -1.88
C THR A 201 17.97 23.92 -3.30
N LEU A 202 16.64 23.83 -3.46
CA LEU A 202 15.99 23.66 -4.77
C LEU A 202 16.23 24.86 -5.69
N GLU A 203 16.09 26.11 -5.19
CA GLU A 203 16.33 27.34 -5.95
C GLU A 203 17.80 27.44 -6.41
N THR A 204 18.72 26.99 -5.57
CA THR A 204 20.15 26.97 -5.91
C THR A 204 20.44 25.94 -6.98
N ALA A 205 19.93 24.71 -6.80
CA ALA A 205 20.13 23.60 -7.73
C ALA A 205 19.56 23.90 -9.12
N ARG A 206 18.35 24.51 -9.17
CA ARG A 206 17.67 24.90 -10.43
C ARG A 206 18.54 25.81 -11.30
N ARG A 207 19.39 26.66 -10.66
CA ARG A 207 20.32 27.58 -11.36
C ARG A 207 21.59 26.88 -11.82
N LEU A 208 21.98 25.79 -11.17
CA LEU A 208 23.25 25.11 -11.40
C LEU A 208 23.16 23.94 -12.39
N GLY A 209 21.99 23.29 -12.52
CA GLY A 209 21.84 22.16 -13.40
C GLY A 209 20.51 21.42 -13.26
N LYS A 210 20.53 20.13 -13.56
CA LYS A 210 19.35 19.28 -13.62
C LYS A 210 18.92 18.80 -12.23
N ILE A 211 17.62 18.66 -12.05
CA ILE A 211 17.02 18.07 -10.85
C ILE A 211 16.36 16.75 -11.23
N VAL A 212 16.56 15.72 -10.41
CA VAL A 212 15.86 14.45 -10.50
C VAL A 212 14.99 14.27 -9.27
N VAL A 213 13.75 13.84 -9.45
CA VAL A 213 12.81 13.53 -8.36
C VAL A 213 12.72 12.02 -8.18
N ILE A 214 12.67 11.54 -6.93
CA ILE A 214 12.29 10.16 -6.62
C ILE A 214 11.10 10.20 -5.67
N ALA A 215 9.95 9.72 -6.15
CA ALA A 215 8.71 9.70 -5.38
C ALA A 215 8.52 8.37 -4.65
N GLY A 216 7.98 8.44 -3.43
CA GLY A 216 7.63 7.30 -2.59
C GLY A 216 6.14 7.19 -2.28
N ASP A 217 5.75 6.12 -1.60
CA ASP A 217 4.36 5.76 -1.31
C ASP A 217 3.57 6.83 -0.54
N GLN A 218 4.23 7.71 0.23
CA GLN A 218 3.52 8.78 0.93
C GLN A 218 2.80 9.72 -0.04
N VAL A 219 3.31 9.93 -1.25
CA VAL A 219 2.63 10.72 -2.29
C VAL A 219 1.26 10.13 -2.62
N ALA A 220 1.18 8.82 -2.72
CA ALA A 220 -0.07 8.12 -2.99
C ALA A 220 -1.04 8.16 -1.80
N ARG A 221 -0.53 7.96 -0.58
CA ARG A 221 -1.34 7.99 0.65
C ARG A 221 -1.91 9.37 0.97
N ASP A 222 -1.19 10.43 0.63
CA ASP A 222 -1.60 11.82 0.87
C ASP A 222 -2.35 12.42 -0.34
N ASP A 223 -2.66 11.60 -1.36
CA ASP A 223 -3.29 12.01 -2.64
C ASP A 223 -2.58 13.22 -3.30
N ALA A 224 -1.26 13.21 -3.25
CA ALA A 224 -0.42 14.33 -3.68
C ALA A 224 0.11 14.21 -5.13
N ARG A 225 -0.42 13.28 -5.93
CA ARG A 225 0.04 12.99 -7.30
C ARG A 225 -0.01 14.22 -8.22
N THR A 226 -1.11 14.98 -8.16
CA THR A 226 -1.27 16.20 -8.97
C THR A 226 -0.23 17.25 -8.59
N ALA A 227 -0.05 17.52 -7.28
CA ALA A 227 0.93 18.46 -6.81
C ALA A 227 2.38 18.04 -7.14
N LEU A 228 2.66 16.72 -7.09
CA LEU A 228 3.95 16.18 -7.52
C LEU A 228 4.18 16.42 -9.02
N ALA A 229 3.19 16.14 -9.87
CA ALA A 229 3.31 16.36 -11.31
C ALA A 229 3.56 17.83 -11.65
N GLU A 230 2.84 18.75 -11.00
CA GLU A 230 3.04 20.19 -11.18
C GLU A 230 4.45 20.65 -10.74
N VAL A 231 5.00 20.08 -9.66
CA VAL A 231 6.37 20.40 -9.21
C VAL A 231 7.41 19.85 -10.19
N VAL A 232 7.20 18.61 -10.70
CA VAL A 232 8.08 18.01 -11.72
C VAL A 232 8.11 18.87 -12.99
N ASP A 233 6.96 19.32 -13.46
CA ASP A 233 6.83 20.18 -14.64
C ASP A 233 7.48 21.57 -14.40
N GLU A 234 7.25 22.20 -13.24
CA GLU A 234 7.81 23.50 -12.89
C GLU A 234 9.34 23.47 -12.78
N LEU A 235 9.90 22.35 -12.32
CA LEU A 235 11.34 22.13 -12.20
C LEU A 235 11.99 21.66 -13.51
N ASP A 236 11.23 21.35 -14.56
CA ASP A 236 11.70 20.63 -15.76
C ASP A 236 12.52 19.38 -15.37
N ALA A 237 12.01 18.64 -14.36
CA ALA A 237 12.73 17.55 -13.73
C ALA A 237 12.39 16.21 -14.38
N LEU A 238 13.33 15.27 -14.34
CA LEU A 238 13.08 13.86 -14.57
C LEU A 238 12.65 13.19 -13.26
N ILE A 239 11.80 12.17 -13.34
CA ILE A 239 11.27 11.50 -12.17
C ILE A 239 11.38 9.99 -12.25
N GLY A 240 11.87 9.38 -11.15
CA GLY A 240 11.72 7.98 -10.84
C GLY A 240 10.81 7.76 -9.63
N VAL A 241 10.43 6.51 -9.39
CA VAL A 241 9.58 6.12 -8.27
C VAL A 241 10.24 5.01 -7.45
N ALA A 242 9.99 4.96 -6.15
CA ALA A 242 10.37 3.83 -5.33
C ALA A 242 9.60 2.57 -5.78
N PRO A 243 10.11 1.35 -5.52
CA PRO A 243 9.48 0.11 -5.97
C PRO A 243 8.02 -0.08 -5.52
N ASP A 244 7.68 0.44 -4.35
CA ASP A 244 6.34 0.41 -3.72
C ASP A 244 5.45 1.61 -4.09
N ALA A 245 5.92 2.49 -5.00
CA ALA A 245 5.30 3.78 -5.29
C ALA A 245 5.05 4.01 -6.79
N LYS A 246 4.85 2.94 -7.56
CA LYS A 246 4.75 3.04 -9.03
C LYS A 246 3.57 3.86 -9.52
N ASP A 247 2.51 4.00 -8.73
CA ASP A 247 1.30 4.76 -9.03
C ASP A 247 1.36 6.24 -8.60
N THR A 248 2.51 6.69 -8.13
CA THR A 248 2.69 8.08 -7.67
C THR A 248 2.90 9.07 -8.81
N TYR A 249 3.24 8.58 -10.01
CA TYR A 249 3.43 9.36 -11.21
C TYR A 249 2.99 8.59 -12.47
N ASP A 250 2.54 9.30 -13.52
CA ASP A 250 2.15 8.66 -14.78
C ASP A 250 3.34 7.96 -15.44
N ASN A 251 3.29 6.63 -15.48
CA ASN A 251 4.36 5.80 -16.04
C ASN A 251 4.49 5.94 -17.58
N PHE A 252 3.56 6.65 -18.22
CA PHE A 252 3.56 6.93 -19.65
C PHE A 252 3.98 8.38 -19.95
N ALA A 253 4.31 9.18 -18.94
CA ALA A 253 4.79 10.54 -19.12
C ALA A 253 6.25 10.58 -19.63
N PRO A 254 6.64 11.59 -20.43
CA PRO A 254 8.00 11.72 -20.96
C PRO A 254 9.07 11.90 -19.88
N ALA A 255 8.71 12.51 -18.73
CA ALA A 255 9.62 12.73 -17.60
C ALA A 255 9.89 11.44 -16.79
N PHE A 256 9.09 10.39 -16.97
CA PHE A 256 9.21 9.17 -16.19
C PHE A 256 10.45 8.35 -16.59
N CYS A 257 11.36 8.14 -15.65
CA CYS A 257 12.62 7.38 -15.82
C CYS A 257 12.58 5.99 -15.19
N GLY A 258 11.40 5.52 -14.74
CA GLY A 258 11.24 4.17 -14.22
C GLY A 258 11.35 4.05 -12.72
N VAL A 259 11.64 2.84 -12.26
CA VAL A 259 11.71 2.44 -10.85
C VAL A 259 13.14 2.57 -10.34
N ALA A 260 13.30 2.92 -9.07
CA ALA A 260 14.57 3.00 -8.37
C ALA A 260 14.99 1.63 -7.79
N GLY A 261 16.27 1.43 -7.59
CA GLY A 261 16.82 0.37 -6.76
C GLY A 261 16.92 -1.01 -7.37
N ALA A 262 16.65 -2.05 -6.56
CA ALA A 262 16.94 -3.44 -6.87
C ALA A 262 16.20 -3.98 -8.12
N MET A 263 15.03 -3.43 -8.42
CA MET A 263 14.22 -3.71 -9.61
C MET A 263 14.19 -2.50 -10.56
N GLY A 264 15.23 -1.68 -10.52
CA GLY A 264 15.30 -0.36 -11.13
C GLY A 264 15.59 -0.38 -12.63
N HIS A 265 15.51 0.84 -13.21
CA HIS A 265 15.79 1.08 -14.62
C HIS A 265 17.04 1.93 -14.80
N ARG A 266 17.77 1.66 -15.87
CA ARG A 266 19.02 2.37 -16.20
C ARG A 266 18.76 3.86 -16.42
N GLU A 267 17.65 4.22 -17.01
CA GLU A 267 17.28 5.60 -17.33
C GLU A 267 17.24 6.52 -16.10
N LEU A 268 16.86 5.97 -14.93
CA LEU A 268 16.93 6.72 -13.68
C LEU A 268 18.38 6.90 -13.19
N ALA A 269 19.21 5.86 -13.33
CA ALA A 269 20.63 5.94 -12.98
C ALA A 269 21.35 6.97 -13.87
N ASP A 270 21.11 6.92 -15.19
CA ASP A 270 21.67 7.88 -16.16
C ASP A 270 21.21 9.32 -15.84
N ALA A 271 19.94 9.51 -15.45
CA ALA A 271 19.42 10.82 -15.04
C ALA A 271 20.09 11.34 -13.75
N LEU A 272 20.31 10.46 -12.77
CA LEU A 272 20.99 10.80 -11.51
C LEU A 272 22.48 11.14 -11.72
N ASP A 273 23.14 10.50 -12.69
CA ASP A 273 24.55 10.78 -13.02
C ASP A 273 24.76 12.21 -13.49
N GLU A 274 23.77 12.79 -14.17
CA GLU A 274 23.78 14.16 -14.66
C GLU A 274 23.15 15.17 -13.69
N ALA A 275 22.58 14.71 -12.56
CA ALA A 275 21.80 15.56 -11.67
C ALA A 275 22.67 16.36 -10.71
N THR A 276 22.34 17.64 -10.56
CA THR A 276 22.89 18.51 -9.51
C THR A 276 22.24 18.23 -8.17
N LEU A 277 20.95 17.86 -8.17
CA LEU A 277 20.15 17.58 -6.98
C LEU A 277 19.20 16.43 -7.23
N CYS A 278 19.06 15.56 -6.24
CA CYS A 278 17.97 14.58 -6.13
C CYS A 278 16.98 15.06 -5.07
N LEU A 279 15.71 15.28 -5.46
CA LEU A 279 14.61 15.57 -4.55
C LEU A 279 13.85 14.29 -4.22
N LEU A 280 13.90 13.87 -2.98
CA LEU A 280 13.12 12.73 -2.46
C LEU A 280 11.78 13.22 -1.94
N VAL A 281 10.69 12.66 -2.44
CA VAL A 281 9.32 13.04 -2.05
C VAL A 281 8.60 11.84 -1.45
N GLY A 282 8.40 11.85 -0.13
CA GLY A 282 7.62 10.82 0.55
C GLY A 282 8.23 9.41 0.57
N THR A 283 9.56 9.31 0.41
CA THR A 283 10.31 8.03 0.50
C THR A 283 11.45 8.11 1.50
N PRO A 284 11.61 7.11 2.38
CA PRO A 284 12.80 7.00 3.21
C PRO A 284 14.01 6.41 2.47
N MET A 285 13.89 6.05 1.19
CA MET A 285 14.93 5.39 0.39
C MET A 285 15.52 4.14 1.09
N PRO A 286 14.69 3.11 1.32
CA PRO A 286 15.18 1.86 1.89
C PRO A 286 16.18 1.18 0.95
N ILE A 287 16.89 0.14 1.43
CA ILE A 287 17.90 -0.56 0.63
C ILE A 287 17.36 -1.07 -0.70
N THR A 288 16.10 -1.53 -0.73
CA THR A 288 15.42 -1.98 -1.96
C THR A 288 15.28 -0.88 -3.01
N ALA A 289 15.12 0.39 -2.58
CA ALA A 289 14.97 1.54 -3.46
C ALA A 289 16.31 2.19 -3.86
N ARG A 290 17.41 1.91 -3.15
CA ARG A 290 18.72 2.50 -3.44
C ARG A 290 19.78 1.52 -3.96
N THR A 291 19.53 0.20 -3.86
CA THR A 291 20.46 -0.81 -4.40
C THR A 291 20.84 -0.49 -5.85
N GLY A 292 22.14 -0.32 -6.11
CA GLY A 292 22.65 0.03 -7.43
C GLY A 292 22.70 1.54 -7.71
N LEU A 293 22.17 2.38 -6.83
CA LEU A 293 22.22 3.84 -6.93
C LEU A 293 23.07 4.48 -5.83
N ASP A 294 23.60 3.70 -4.87
CA ASP A 294 24.30 4.22 -3.68
C ASP A 294 25.47 5.13 -4.02
N GLU A 295 26.27 4.80 -5.05
CA GLU A 295 27.41 5.62 -5.49
C GLU A 295 26.93 6.95 -6.09
N LEU A 296 25.91 6.91 -6.94
CA LEU A 296 25.32 8.12 -7.56
C LEU A 296 24.71 9.02 -6.50
N LEU A 297 23.90 8.47 -5.60
CA LEU A 297 23.29 9.20 -4.49
C LEU A 297 24.33 9.75 -3.51
N GLY A 298 25.47 9.07 -3.34
CA GLY A 298 26.55 9.52 -2.48
C GLY A 298 27.30 10.76 -2.99
N ARG A 299 27.24 11.05 -4.28
CA ARG A 299 27.88 12.22 -4.91
C ARG A 299 26.91 13.32 -5.35
N THR A 300 25.60 13.05 -5.32
CA THR A 300 24.56 14.01 -5.67
C THR A 300 24.05 14.69 -4.40
N ALA A 301 23.81 16.01 -4.43
CA ALA A 301 23.14 16.69 -3.34
C ALA A 301 21.70 16.16 -3.18
N ILE A 302 21.23 15.99 -1.94
CA ILE A 302 19.90 15.42 -1.68
C ILE A 302 19.08 16.35 -0.80
N ALA A 303 17.91 16.71 -1.30
CA ALA A 303 16.83 17.31 -0.53
C ALA A 303 15.68 16.30 -0.37
N SER A 304 14.93 16.39 0.70
CA SER A 304 13.85 15.44 1.00
C SER A 304 12.68 16.09 1.71
N ILE A 305 11.46 15.68 1.36
CA ILE A 305 10.24 16.04 2.09
C ILE A 305 9.43 14.76 2.39
N GLY A 306 8.88 14.67 3.58
CA GLY A 306 8.04 13.55 4.00
C GLY A 306 8.03 13.29 5.50
N MET A 307 7.23 12.33 5.93
CA MET A 307 7.12 11.94 7.33
C MET A 307 8.38 11.22 7.84
N ALA A 308 9.05 10.47 6.97
CA ALA A 308 10.21 9.66 7.31
C ALA A 308 11.49 10.29 6.78
N MET A 309 12.46 10.45 7.68
CA MET A 309 13.82 10.85 7.28
C MET A 309 14.43 9.75 6.37
N PRO A 310 15.12 10.13 5.29
CA PRO A 310 15.82 9.18 4.42
C PRO A 310 16.93 8.41 5.13
N HIS A 311 17.17 7.17 4.70
CA HIS A 311 18.29 6.34 5.16
C HIS A 311 19.65 6.72 4.52
N LEU A 312 19.80 7.98 4.16
CA LEU A 312 21.01 8.57 3.58
C LEU A 312 21.05 10.07 3.95
N PRO A 313 22.23 10.72 3.94
CA PRO A 313 22.34 12.14 4.27
C PRO A 313 21.52 13.00 3.32
N ALA A 314 20.66 13.85 3.85
CA ALA A 314 19.80 14.75 3.08
C ALA A 314 19.44 16.00 3.89
N ILE A 315 19.16 17.09 3.20
CA ILE A 315 18.43 18.22 3.77
C ILE A 315 16.96 17.83 3.76
N HIS A 316 16.39 17.59 4.94
CA HIS A 316 15.05 17.02 5.09
C HIS A 316 14.08 18.02 5.72
N ALA A 317 12.84 18.04 5.22
CA ALA A 317 11.71 18.70 5.86
C ALA A 317 10.64 17.67 6.22
N THR A 318 10.34 17.58 7.50
CA THR A 318 9.36 16.65 8.05
C THR A 318 7.95 17.18 7.84
N CYS A 319 7.08 16.39 7.22
CA CYS A 319 5.67 16.76 7.02
C CYS A 319 4.74 15.54 7.11
N THR A 320 3.54 15.78 7.64
CA THR A 320 2.50 14.74 7.72
C THR A 320 1.66 14.62 6.45
N ASP A 321 1.78 15.60 5.54
CA ASP A 321 1.09 15.66 4.24
C ASP A 321 2.04 16.28 3.21
N VAL A 322 2.57 15.44 2.31
CA VAL A 322 3.50 15.92 1.27
C VAL A 322 2.81 16.80 0.23
N GLY A 323 1.47 16.69 0.08
CA GLY A 323 0.73 17.56 -0.83
C GLY A 323 0.74 19.02 -0.38
N VAL A 324 0.68 19.27 0.93
CA VAL A 324 0.84 20.63 1.50
C VAL A 324 2.24 21.15 1.19
N ALA A 325 3.28 20.38 1.49
CA ALA A 325 4.67 20.78 1.23
C ALA A 325 4.93 21.05 -0.27
N LEU A 326 4.43 20.18 -1.17
CA LEU A 326 4.58 20.37 -2.62
C LEU A 326 3.88 21.63 -3.12
N ARG A 327 2.68 21.95 -2.62
CA ARG A 327 1.98 23.20 -2.98
C ARG A 327 2.75 24.44 -2.52
N MET A 328 3.38 24.42 -1.35
CA MET A 328 4.24 25.51 -0.87
C MET A 328 5.51 25.66 -1.73
N ILE A 329 6.14 24.53 -2.09
CA ILE A 329 7.28 24.52 -3.03
C ILE A 329 6.86 25.14 -4.36
N LEU A 330 5.74 24.73 -4.91
CA LEU A 330 5.22 25.23 -6.19
C LEU A 330 4.93 26.75 -6.14
N ALA A 331 4.29 27.22 -5.07
CA ALA A 331 4.02 28.63 -4.86
C ALA A 331 5.32 29.46 -4.82
N ARG A 332 6.35 28.97 -4.12
CA ARG A 332 7.67 29.64 -4.06
C ARG A 332 8.36 29.65 -5.42
N LEU A 333 8.36 28.55 -6.15
CA LEU A 333 8.99 28.44 -7.48
C LEU A 333 8.35 29.39 -8.49
N ARG A 334 7.02 29.57 -8.43
CA ARG A 334 6.26 30.49 -9.31
C ARG A 334 6.35 31.94 -8.85
N GLY A 335 6.33 32.22 -7.54
CA GLY A 335 6.42 33.60 -6.99
C GLY A 335 7.80 34.25 -7.12
N GLY A 336 8.84 33.47 -7.33
CA GLY A 336 10.18 34.01 -7.60
C GLY A 336 10.36 34.68 -8.98
N HIS A 337 9.36 34.60 -9.85
CA HIS A 337 9.33 35.26 -11.17
C HIS A 337 8.77 36.69 -11.13
N ASP A 338 8.03 37.08 -10.05
CA ASP A 338 7.36 38.39 -9.91
C ASP A 338 8.12 39.40 -9.02
N GLY A 339 9.38 39.18 -8.76
CA GLY A 339 10.23 40.02 -7.90
C GLY A 339 10.66 41.34 -8.50
N HIS A 340 9.76 42.18 -9.04
CA HIS A 340 9.87 43.65 -9.14
C HIS A 340 8.51 44.25 -9.50
N ALA A 341 7.64 44.42 -8.51
CA ALA A 341 6.57 45.42 -8.56
C ALA A 341 6.09 45.74 -7.13
N ASP A 342 6.50 46.88 -6.71
CA ASP A 342 5.86 47.90 -5.86
C ASP A 342 4.98 47.46 -4.67
N THR A 343 5.51 47.76 -3.47
CA THR A 343 4.78 47.79 -2.22
C THR A 343 3.81 48.98 -2.18
N GLY A 344 2.54 48.71 -2.39
CA GLY A 344 1.46 49.68 -2.15
C GLY A 344 0.40 49.06 -1.23
N LEU A 345 0.45 49.40 0.06
CA LEU A 345 -0.65 49.21 1.00
C LEU A 345 -1.88 49.98 0.54
N ALA A 346 -2.98 49.29 0.30
CA ALA A 346 -4.30 49.93 0.29
C ALA A 346 -5.32 48.98 0.92
N ASP A 347 -5.80 49.40 2.06
CA ASP A 347 -6.97 48.97 2.82
C ASP A 347 -8.23 49.26 2.00
N SER A 348 -9.12 48.28 1.80
CA SER A 348 -10.55 48.57 1.61
C SER A 348 -11.43 47.31 1.68
N THR A 349 -12.24 47.30 2.71
CA THR A 349 -13.51 46.58 2.80
C THR A 349 -14.47 46.96 1.66
N SER A 350 -15.06 46.00 0.93
CA SER A 350 -16.36 46.17 0.29
C SER A 350 -16.97 44.84 -0.21
N THR A 351 -18.24 44.75 0.06
CA THR A 351 -19.27 43.76 -0.14
C THR A 351 -19.48 43.33 -1.62
N ALA A 352 -20.03 42.11 -1.72
CA ALA A 352 -20.52 41.35 -2.84
C ALA A 352 -21.29 42.08 -3.95
N ALA A 353 -21.06 41.67 -5.21
CA ALA A 353 -22.10 41.55 -6.24
C ALA A 353 -21.63 40.61 -7.36
N ALA A 354 -22.46 39.63 -7.68
CA ALA A 354 -22.27 38.70 -8.79
C ALA A 354 -22.53 39.37 -10.15
N SER A 355 -21.71 39.06 -11.15
CA SER A 355 -22.05 39.31 -12.57
C SER A 355 -21.25 38.39 -13.51
N PRO A 356 -21.71 38.14 -14.76
CA PRO A 356 -21.72 36.84 -15.38
C PRO A 356 -20.44 36.48 -16.15
N VAL A 357 -20.18 35.16 -16.20
CA VAL A 357 -19.11 34.50 -16.91
C VAL A 357 -19.18 34.76 -18.42
N ALA A 358 -18.20 35.49 -18.97
CA ALA A 358 -17.93 35.51 -20.39
C ALA A 358 -17.02 34.31 -20.73
N THR A 359 -17.57 33.35 -21.45
CA THR A 359 -16.87 32.17 -21.96
C THR A 359 -15.91 32.60 -23.09
N ALA A 360 -14.66 32.83 -22.74
CA ALA A 360 -13.59 32.96 -23.72
C ALA A 360 -13.18 31.55 -24.15
N VAL A 361 -13.55 31.16 -25.38
CA VAL A 361 -13.03 29.98 -26.08
C VAL A 361 -11.53 30.19 -26.28
N ARG A 362 -10.71 29.63 -25.39
CA ARG A 362 -9.26 29.48 -25.64
C ARG A 362 -9.10 28.39 -26.69
N THR A 363 -8.69 28.78 -27.89
CA THR A 363 -8.19 27.85 -28.90
C THR A 363 -6.99 27.12 -28.31
N THR A 364 -7.19 25.87 -27.90
CA THR A 364 -6.09 25.01 -27.43
C THR A 364 -5.20 24.70 -28.63
N ALA A 365 -4.02 25.29 -28.66
CA ALA A 365 -2.93 24.79 -29.49
C ALA A 365 -2.76 23.29 -29.11
N VAL A 366 -2.83 22.42 -30.10
CA VAL A 366 -2.53 20.99 -29.94
C VAL A 366 -1.04 20.91 -29.60
N THR A 367 -0.71 20.96 -28.32
CA THR A 367 0.63 20.70 -27.85
C THR A 367 0.92 19.23 -28.19
N ARG A 368 1.87 18.98 -29.09
CA ARG A 368 2.36 17.64 -29.34
C ARG A 368 2.87 17.09 -28.01
N VAL A 369 2.12 16.20 -27.38
CA VAL A 369 2.57 15.48 -26.19
C VAL A 369 3.78 14.67 -26.63
N ALA A 370 4.92 14.91 -26.03
CA ALA A 370 6.13 14.14 -26.28
C ALA A 370 5.84 12.65 -25.99
N PRO A 371 6.38 11.72 -26.80
CA PRO A 371 6.12 10.30 -26.58
C PRO A 371 6.68 9.85 -25.23
N ALA A 372 6.02 8.84 -24.63
CA ALA A 372 6.50 8.18 -23.43
C ALA A 372 7.95 7.69 -23.63
N ARG A 373 8.76 7.81 -22.58
CA ARG A 373 10.13 7.31 -22.59
C ARG A 373 10.12 5.77 -22.69
N THR A 374 10.96 5.21 -23.56
CA THR A 374 11.23 3.77 -23.59
C THR A 374 12.16 3.44 -22.43
N LEU A 375 11.73 2.53 -21.56
CA LEU A 375 12.56 2.01 -20.48
C LEU A 375 13.30 0.77 -20.95
N THR A 376 14.60 0.69 -20.68
CA THR A 376 15.43 -0.45 -21.02
C THR A 376 15.22 -1.56 -20.00
N PRO A 377 14.77 -2.75 -20.42
CA PRO A 377 14.66 -3.89 -19.51
C PRO A 377 16.01 -4.27 -18.92
N MET A 378 15.99 -4.67 -17.64
CA MET A 378 17.19 -5.22 -17.00
C MET A 378 17.63 -6.50 -17.74
N PRO A 379 18.92 -6.62 -18.11
CA PRO A 379 19.40 -7.81 -18.80
C PRO A 379 19.43 -8.98 -17.82
N VAL A 380 18.51 -9.94 -18.02
CA VAL A 380 18.47 -11.20 -17.27
C VAL A 380 19.00 -12.34 -18.14
N PRO A 381 19.60 -13.38 -17.57
CA PRO A 381 19.96 -14.58 -18.30
C PRO A 381 18.76 -15.18 -19.03
N GLU A 382 18.96 -15.66 -20.25
CA GLU A 382 17.91 -16.35 -20.99
C GLU A 382 17.59 -17.68 -20.31
N SER A 383 16.31 -17.96 -20.10
CA SER A 383 15.83 -19.23 -19.57
C SER A 383 15.21 -20.07 -20.68
N HIS A 384 15.43 -21.38 -20.62
CA HIS A 384 14.92 -22.36 -21.58
C HIS A 384 14.09 -23.46 -20.89
N GLY A 385 13.69 -23.22 -19.64
CA GLY A 385 12.86 -24.12 -18.87
C GLY A 385 11.44 -24.24 -19.40
N PRO A 386 10.66 -25.19 -18.88
CA PRO A 386 9.28 -25.38 -19.29
C PRO A 386 8.37 -24.27 -18.77
N GLY A 387 7.32 -23.96 -19.51
CA GLY A 387 6.33 -22.95 -19.13
C GLY A 387 6.57 -21.58 -19.76
N LEU A 388 5.78 -20.61 -19.33
CA LEU A 388 5.84 -19.24 -19.83
C LEU A 388 6.89 -18.43 -19.04
N HIS A 389 7.43 -17.39 -19.67
CA HIS A 389 8.45 -16.52 -19.08
C HIS A 389 7.85 -15.23 -18.53
N TYR A 390 8.42 -14.70 -17.42
CA TYR A 390 7.91 -13.52 -16.71
C TYR A 390 7.62 -12.35 -17.64
N ARG A 391 8.56 -12.02 -18.54
CA ARG A 391 8.38 -10.88 -19.44
C ARG A 391 7.18 -11.05 -20.36
N GLN A 392 7.03 -12.22 -20.97
CA GLN A 392 5.91 -12.50 -21.87
C GLN A 392 4.57 -12.42 -21.15
N ILE A 393 4.52 -12.95 -19.91
CA ILE A 393 3.31 -12.91 -19.10
C ILE A 393 2.97 -11.48 -18.69
N VAL A 394 3.96 -10.71 -18.20
CA VAL A 394 3.72 -9.33 -17.75
C VAL A 394 3.34 -8.42 -18.91
N ASP A 395 3.94 -8.59 -20.10
CA ASP A 395 3.57 -7.85 -21.31
C ASP A 395 2.10 -8.15 -21.73
N ALA A 396 1.68 -9.42 -21.64
CA ALA A 396 0.31 -9.81 -21.92
C ALA A 396 -0.69 -9.26 -20.88
N ILE A 397 -0.33 -9.29 -19.60
CA ILE A 397 -1.11 -8.67 -18.53
C ILE A 397 -1.24 -7.17 -18.79
N GLN A 398 -0.14 -6.48 -19.07
CA GLN A 398 -0.13 -5.04 -19.37
C GLN A 398 -1.06 -4.68 -20.53
N ALA A 399 -1.09 -5.49 -21.58
CA ALA A 399 -1.94 -5.27 -22.75
C ALA A 399 -3.44 -5.47 -22.47
N ALA A 400 -3.77 -6.29 -21.45
CA ALA A 400 -5.15 -6.64 -21.11
C ALA A 400 -5.74 -5.80 -19.95
N LEU A 401 -4.89 -5.11 -19.16
CA LEU A 401 -5.32 -4.33 -18.00
C LEU A 401 -6.20 -3.14 -18.44
N PRO A 402 -7.39 -2.96 -17.82
CA PRO A 402 -8.20 -1.77 -18.05
C PRO A 402 -7.59 -0.54 -17.33
N ASP A 403 -7.91 0.66 -17.81
CA ASP A 403 -7.66 1.89 -17.07
C ASP A 403 -8.34 1.83 -15.70
N GLY A 404 -7.69 2.39 -14.68
CA GLY A 404 -8.19 2.37 -13.31
C GLY A 404 -8.01 1.03 -12.57
N ALA A 405 -7.36 0.01 -13.17
CA ALA A 405 -7.08 -1.23 -12.46
C ALA A 405 -6.13 -1.00 -11.29
N ASP A 406 -6.49 -1.53 -10.12
CA ASP A 406 -5.67 -1.48 -8.90
C ASP A 406 -4.84 -2.77 -8.80
N ILE A 407 -3.52 -2.65 -8.87
CA ILE A 407 -2.57 -3.77 -8.95
C ILE A 407 -1.99 -4.07 -7.57
N PHE A 408 -2.08 -5.32 -7.15
CA PHE A 408 -1.48 -5.84 -5.92
C PHE A 408 -0.47 -6.93 -6.28
N ALA A 409 0.82 -6.57 -6.26
CA ALA A 409 1.90 -7.52 -6.52
C ALA A 409 2.37 -8.16 -5.22
N ASP A 410 2.48 -9.50 -5.20
CA ASP A 410 3.01 -10.21 -4.05
C ASP A 410 4.54 -10.32 -4.08
N ALA A 411 5.15 -10.78 -3.00
CA ALA A 411 6.59 -10.96 -2.89
C ALA A 411 7.11 -12.07 -3.83
N GLY A 412 8.42 -12.14 -4.02
CA GLY A 412 9.09 -13.18 -4.79
C GLY A 412 9.49 -12.77 -6.21
N ASN A 413 9.87 -13.75 -7.05
CA ASN A 413 10.29 -13.52 -8.43
C ASN A 413 9.19 -12.85 -9.27
N THR A 414 7.93 -13.28 -9.07
CA THR A 414 6.75 -12.69 -9.71
C THR A 414 6.64 -11.19 -9.38
N GLY A 415 6.74 -10.83 -8.09
CA GLY A 415 6.70 -9.44 -7.66
C GLY A 415 7.85 -8.61 -8.24
N ALA A 416 9.07 -9.16 -8.28
CA ALA A 416 10.21 -8.48 -8.88
C ALA A 416 9.99 -8.19 -10.39
N ALA A 417 9.47 -9.17 -11.13
CA ALA A 417 9.13 -9.00 -12.54
C ALA A 417 8.05 -7.94 -12.76
N VAL A 418 6.97 -7.96 -11.96
CA VAL A 418 5.87 -7.00 -12.05
C VAL A 418 6.33 -5.58 -11.67
N VAL A 419 7.12 -5.44 -10.60
CA VAL A 419 7.67 -4.12 -10.21
C VAL A 419 8.55 -3.55 -11.32
N HIS A 420 9.39 -4.36 -11.95
CA HIS A 420 10.28 -3.89 -13.01
C HIS A 420 9.53 -3.58 -14.32
N GLN A 421 8.70 -4.50 -14.79
CA GLN A 421 8.21 -4.48 -16.18
C GLN A 421 6.86 -3.79 -16.35
N LEU A 422 5.90 -3.99 -15.42
CA LEU A 422 4.54 -3.51 -15.58
C LEU A 422 4.45 -1.99 -15.41
N ARG A 423 3.78 -1.30 -16.32
CA ARG A 423 3.39 0.11 -16.17
C ARG A 423 2.01 0.19 -15.53
N VAL A 424 1.85 1.02 -14.53
CA VAL A 424 0.58 1.15 -13.81
C VAL A 424 -0.47 1.81 -14.70
N PRO A 425 -1.68 1.23 -14.86
CA PRO A 425 -2.77 1.88 -15.56
C PRO A 425 -3.09 3.26 -14.96
N ARG A 426 -3.49 4.20 -15.81
CA ARG A 426 -3.88 5.53 -15.34
C ARG A 426 -5.03 5.43 -14.35
N SER A 427 -4.99 6.25 -13.30
CA SER A 427 -5.96 6.27 -12.19
C SER A 427 -6.03 4.99 -11.35
N GLY A 428 -5.20 3.99 -11.63
CA GLY A 428 -5.05 2.77 -10.83
C GLY A 428 -4.09 2.96 -9.67
N ARG A 429 -4.17 2.04 -8.71
CA ARG A 429 -3.21 1.90 -7.61
C ARG A 429 -2.17 0.82 -7.96
N PHE A 430 -1.00 0.94 -7.34
CA PHE A 430 0.00 -0.14 -7.34
C PHE A 430 0.51 -0.34 -5.91
N VAL A 431 0.35 -1.54 -5.41
CA VAL A 431 0.75 -1.89 -4.04
C VAL A 431 1.61 -3.15 -4.05
N VAL A 432 2.72 -3.09 -3.35
CA VAL A 432 3.59 -4.24 -3.05
C VAL A 432 4.09 -4.10 -1.61
N ALA A 433 4.05 -5.19 -0.85
CA ALA A 433 4.52 -5.21 0.53
C ALA A 433 6.05 -5.37 0.57
N LEU A 434 6.76 -4.27 0.82
CA LEU A 434 8.22 -4.25 0.95
C LEU A 434 8.70 -3.88 2.36
N GLY A 435 7.79 -3.63 3.29
CA GLY A 435 8.11 -3.31 4.68
C GLY A 435 8.62 -4.53 5.44
N MET A 436 7.81 -5.57 5.50
CA MET A 436 8.15 -6.86 6.11
C MET A 436 8.24 -7.99 5.08
N GLY A 437 7.71 -7.78 3.88
CA GLY A 437 7.80 -8.71 2.77
C GLY A 437 7.03 -10.02 2.99
N GLY A 438 5.93 -9.99 3.71
CA GLY A 438 5.09 -11.16 3.97
C GLY A 438 4.46 -11.69 2.70
N MET A 439 4.74 -12.96 2.35
CA MET A 439 4.12 -13.64 1.22
C MET A 439 2.61 -13.84 1.46
N GLY A 440 1.80 -13.68 0.41
CA GLY A 440 0.34 -13.77 0.51
C GLY A 440 -0.36 -12.46 0.89
N TYR A 441 0.40 -11.38 1.16
CA TYR A 441 -0.14 -10.06 1.45
C TYR A 441 -1.11 -9.56 0.37
N ALA A 442 -0.77 -9.73 -0.91
CA ALA A 442 -1.53 -9.21 -2.03
C ALA A 442 -2.97 -9.73 -2.10
N PHE A 443 -3.23 -10.97 -1.63
CA PHE A 443 -4.57 -11.55 -1.63
C PHE A 443 -5.52 -10.75 -0.73
N GLY A 444 -5.16 -10.56 0.54
CA GLY A 444 -5.96 -9.76 1.45
C GLY A 444 -6.02 -8.30 1.04
N ALA A 445 -4.89 -7.67 0.70
CA ALA A 445 -4.84 -6.26 0.32
C ALA A 445 -5.68 -5.96 -0.92
N GLY A 446 -5.65 -6.83 -1.95
CA GLY A 446 -6.49 -6.71 -3.14
C GLY A 446 -7.97 -6.83 -2.84
N ILE A 447 -8.37 -7.73 -1.92
CA ILE A 447 -9.75 -7.84 -1.46
C ILE A 447 -10.18 -6.58 -0.71
N GLY A 448 -9.33 -6.05 0.18
CA GLY A 448 -9.59 -4.79 0.88
C GLY A 448 -9.78 -3.60 -0.08
N SER A 449 -8.97 -3.52 -1.12
CA SER A 449 -9.14 -2.54 -2.21
C SER A 449 -10.46 -2.72 -2.95
N ALA A 450 -10.85 -3.96 -3.26
CA ALA A 450 -12.10 -4.21 -3.95
C ALA A 450 -13.32 -3.74 -3.13
N PHE A 451 -13.30 -3.89 -1.81
CA PHE A 451 -14.32 -3.29 -0.93
C PHE A 451 -14.29 -1.75 -0.94
N ALA A 452 -13.10 -1.16 -1.05
CA ALA A 452 -12.93 0.28 -1.02
C ALA A 452 -13.36 0.96 -2.33
N ARG A 453 -12.98 0.40 -3.49
CA ARG A 453 -13.01 1.11 -4.77
C ARG A 453 -13.94 0.52 -5.83
N SER A 454 -14.57 -0.63 -5.57
CA SER A 454 -15.56 -1.18 -6.51
C SER A 454 -16.78 -0.27 -6.73
N PRO A 455 -17.26 0.54 -5.76
CA PRO A 455 -18.33 1.49 -6.02
C PRO A 455 -17.97 2.55 -7.08
N ASP A 456 -16.67 2.85 -7.23
CA ASP A 456 -16.15 3.81 -8.23
C ASP A 456 -15.80 3.14 -9.57
N GLY A 457 -16.13 1.86 -9.74
CA GLY A 457 -15.90 1.09 -10.97
C GLY A 457 -14.48 0.53 -11.12
N HIS A 458 -13.64 0.62 -10.10
CA HIS A 458 -12.28 0.05 -10.13
C HIS A 458 -12.31 -1.47 -9.98
N ARG A 459 -11.38 -2.14 -10.67
CA ARG A 459 -11.14 -3.58 -10.53
C ARG A 459 -9.80 -3.82 -9.86
N SER A 460 -9.79 -4.64 -8.81
CA SER A 460 -8.55 -5.09 -8.19
C SER A 460 -7.95 -6.27 -8.97
N VAL A 461 -6.63 -6.26 -9.14
CA VAL A 461 -5.87 -7.32 -9.81
C VAL A 461 -4.72 -7.75 -8.90
N VAL A 462 -4.80 -8.96 -8.39
CA VAL A 462 -3.76 -9.58 -7.56
C VAL A 462 -2.83 -10.37 -8.47
N ILE A 463 -1.53 -10.13 -8.40
CA ILE A 463 -0.50 -10.86 -9.15
C ILE A 463 0.46 -11.49 -8.14
N ALA A 464 0.44 -12.82 -8.05
CA ALA A 464 1.16 -13.57 -7.02
C ALA A 464 1.79 -14.86 -7.58
N GLY A 465 2.74 -15.44 -6.86
CA GLY A 465 3.23 -16.79 -7.14
C GLY A 465 2.39 -17.86 -6.42
N ASP A 466 2.52 -19.11 -6.87
CA ASP A 466 1.87 -20.27 -6.25
C ASP A 466 2.29 -20.48 -4.79
N GLY A 467 3.55 -20.21 -4.43
CA GLY A 467 4.00 -20.25 -3.04
C GLY A 467 3.22 -19.31 -2.12
N SER A 468 2.92 -18.09 -2.60
CA SER A 468 2.06 -17.14 -1.89
C SER A 468 0.60 -17.60 -1.84
N PHE A 469 0.12 -18.20 -2.93
CA PHE A 469 -1.23 -18.78 -2.98
C PHE A 469 -1.40 -19.88 -1.94
N TYR A 470 -0.43 -20.77 -1.78
CA TYR A 470 -0.50 -21.84 -0.76
C TYR A 470 -0.54 -21.31 0.67
N MET A 471 -0.03 -20.11 0.91
CA MET A 471 -0.09 -19.47 2.24
C MET A 471 -1.45 -18.84 2.51
N HIS A 472 -1.94 -17.98 1.61
CA HIS A 472 -3.12 -17.12 1.86
C HIS A 472 -4.09 -17.02 0.67
N GLY A 473 -3.87 -17.76 -0.42
CA GLY A 473 -4.68 -17.68 -1.62
C GLY A 473 -6.12 -18.15 -1.45
N LEU A 474 -6.39 -19.04 -0.48
CA LEU A 474 -7.76 -19.47 -0.19
C LEU A 474 -8.67 -18.33 0.31
N GLU A 475 -8.09 -17.16 0.61
CA GLU A 475 -8.85 -15.95 0.87
C GLU A 475 -9.72 -15.51 -0.32
N LEU A 476 -9.44 -16.01 -1.52
CA LEU A 476 -10.32 -15.84 -2.69
C LEU A 476 -11.79 -16.25 -2.40
N HIS A 477 -12.02 -17.13 -1.39
CA HIS A 477 -13.38 -17.44 -0.94
C HIS A 477 -14.14 -16.19 -0.48
N THR A 478 -13.48 -15.27 0.24
CA THR A 478 -14.10 -14.01 0.66
C THR A 478 -14.50 -13.18 -0.56
N ALA A 479 -13.67 -13.13 -1.60
CA ALA A 479 -14.03 -12.44 -2.84
C ALA A 479 -15.24 -13.09 -3.55
N VAL A 480 -15.34 -14.41 -3.53
CA VAL A 480 -16.50 -15.16 -4.08
C VAL A 480 -17.76 -14.86 -3.29
N GLU A 481 -17.69 -14.88 -1.96
CA GLU A 481 -18.82 -14.65 -1.06
C GLU A 481 -19.45 -13.27 -1.26
N TYR A 482 -18.62 -12.24 -1.44
CA TYR A 482 -19.07 -10.87 -1.64
C TYR A 482 -19.16 -10.45 -3.12
N ALA A 483 -18.97 -11.38 -4.07
CA ALA A 483 -19.01 -11.14 -5.51
C ALA A 483 -18.15 -9.95 -5.98
N LEU A 484 -16.96 -9.78 -5.41
CA LEU A 484 -16.09 -8.62 -5.62
C LEU A 484 -15.51 -8.58 -7.06
N PRO A 485 -15.38 -7.41 -7.69
CA PRO A 485 -14.73 -7.26 -8.98
C PRO A 485 -13.21 -7.34 -8.86
N ILE A 486 -12.69 -8.55 -8.67
CA ILE A 486 -11.27 -8.83 -8.47
C ILE A 486 -10.80 -9.98 -9.36
N THR A 487 -9.60 -9.87 -9.91
CA THR A 487 -8.93 -10.94 -10.65
C THR A 487 -7.67 -11.38 -9.93
N PHE A 488 -7.55 -12.66 -9.66
CA PHE A 488 -6.33 -13.27 -9.13
C PHE A 488 -5.56 -13.90 -10.30
N ILE A 489 -4.32 -13.46 -10.52
CA ILE A 489 -3.40 -14.00 -11.53
C ILE A 489 -2.25 -14.65 -10.78
N VAL A 490 -2.17 -15.98 -10.84
CA VAL A 490 -1.18 -16.77 -10.10
C VAL A 490 -0.20 -17.43 -11.05
N PHE A 491 1.08 -17.11 -10.90
CA PHE A 491 2.19 -17.72 -11.62
C PHE A 491 2.53 -19.03 -10.92
N ASN A 492 2.26 -20.14 -11.59
CA ASN A 492 2.43 -21.50 -11.07
C ASN A 492 3.73 -22.10 -11.60
N ASN A 493 4.78 -21.97 -10.83
CA ASN A 493 6.08 -22.57 -11.14
C ASN A 493 6.44 -23.75 -10.22
N ASN A 494 5.53 -24.14 -9.34
CA ASN A 494 5.70 -25.20 -8.35
C ASN A 494 6.95 -25.00 -7.48
N ALA A 495 7.21 -23.74 -7.05
CA ALA A 495 8.39 -23.43 -6.26
C ALA A 495 8.24 -22.13 -5.44
N HIS A 496 8.96 -22.03 -4.33
CA HIS A 496 9.38 -20.73 -3.81
C HIS A 496 10.55 -20.20 -4.66
N ALA A 497 10.26 -19.71 -5.88
CA ALA A 497 11.24 -19.46 -6.92
C ALA A 497 12.39 -18.52 -6.51
N MET A 498 12.12 -17.49 -5.70
CA MET A 498 13.19 -16.59 -5.20
C MET A 498 14.19 -17.33 -4.30
N CYS A 499 13.74 -18.34 -3.54
CA CYS A 499 14.63 -19.20 -2.76
C CYS A 499 15.39 -20.17 -3.65
N VAL A 500 14.73 -20.76 -4.65
CA VAL A 500 15.40 -21.60 -5.66
C VAL A 500 16.50 -20.82 -6.38
N THR A 501 16.24 -19.59 -6.81
CA THR A 501 17.26 -18.74 -7.44
C THR A 501 18.46 -18.51 -6.50
N ARG A 502 18.23 -18.29 -5.18
CA ARG A 502 19.31 -18.19 -4.21
C ARG A 502 20.08 -19.51 -4.04
N GLU A 503 19.37 -20.63 -4.02
CA GLU A 503 19.99 -21.96 -3.95
C GLU A 503 20.95 -22.18 -5.11
N GLN A 504 20.54 -21.84 -6.31
CA GLN A 504 21.35 -21.93 -7.52
C GLN A 504 22.57 -20.99 -7.48
N LEU A 505 22.36 -19.71 -7.25
CA LEU A 505 23.39 -18.69 -7.36
C LEU A 505 24.38 -18.70 -6.18
N LEU A 506 23.90 -18.89 -4.94
CA LEU A 506 24.70 -18.74 -3.74
C LEU A 506 25.17 -20.07 -3.17
N TYR A 507 24.44 -21.16 -3.39
CA TYR A 507 24.67 -22.46 -2.78
C TYR A 507 24.95 -23.57 -3.79
N ARG A 508 25.16 -23.24 -5.08
CA ARG A 508 25.52 -24.17 -6.16
C ARG A 508 24.50 -25.32 -6.31
N ASP A 509 23.25 -25.02 -6.09
CA ASP A 509 22.13 -25.97 -6.18
C ASP A 509 22.31 -27.25 -5.31
N ARG A 510 22.97 -27.11 -4.16
CA ARG A 510 23.30 -28.23 -3.26
C ARG A 510 22.08 -28.88 -2.61
N TYR A 511 20.96 -28.17 -2.55
CA TYR A 511 19.70 -28.62 -1.99
C TYR A 511 18.54 -28.00 -2.77
N SER A 512 17.37 -28.60 -2.63
CA SER A 512 16.18 -28.21 -3.39
C SER A 512 14.92 -28.37 -2.54
N PHE A 513 14.91 -27.73 -1.36
CA PHE A 513 13.74 -27.80 -0.47
C PHE A 513 12.57 -26.91 -0.93
N ASN A 514 12.83 -25.98 -1.82
CA ASN A 514 11.87 -24.96 -2.26
C ASN A 514 11.18 -25.32 -3.59
N ARG A 515 11.42 -26.51 -4.14
CA ARG A 515 10.71 -27.04 -5.29
C ARG A 515 9.58 -27.96 -4.82
N PHE A 516 8.39 -27.73 -5.35
CA PHE A 516 7.19 -28.47 -4.98
C PHE A 516 6.88 -29.58 -5.99
N HIS A 517 6.07 -30.55 -5.57
CA HIS A 517 5.45 -31.46 -6.52
C HIS A 517 4.45 -30.67 -7.38
N PRO A 518 4.36 -30.94 -8.69
CA PRO A 518 3.42 -30.26 -9.58
C PRO A 518 1.99 -30.35 -9.10
N ALA A 519 1.29 -29.23 -9.14
CA ALA A 519 -0.13 -29.13 -8.79
C ALA A 519 -0.92 -28.53 -9.96
N LEU A 520 -2.10 -29.08 -10.23
CA LEU A 520 -3.07 -28.54 -11.17
C LEU A 520 -3.85 -27.41 -10.47
N LEU A 521 -3.19 -26.24 -10.35
CA LEU A 521 -3.69 -25.16 -9.50
C LEU A 521 -5.01 -24.58 -10.02
N GLY A 522 -5.10 -24.29 -11.32
CA GLY A 522 -6.31 -23.75 -11.93
C GLY A 522 -7.49 -24.70 -11.84
N GLU A 523 -7.29 -25.96 -12.17
CA GLU A 523 -8.30 -27.02 -12.11
C GLU A 523 -8.74 -27.26 -10.66
N GLY A 524 -7.80 -27.25 -9.72
CA GLY A 524 -8.09 -27.40 -8.29
C GLY A 524 -8.97 -26.27 -7.77
N VAL A 525 -8.65 -25.03 -8.12
CA VAL A 525 -9.47 -23.86 -7.76
C VAL A 525 -10.85 -23.91 -8.41
N ALA A 526 -10.95 -24.31 -9.68
CA ALA A 526 -12.23 -24.46 -10.36
C ALA A 526 -13.13 -25.53 -9.72
N ALA A 527 -12.54 -26.64 -9.30
CA ALA A 527 -13.28 -27.71 -8.60
C ALA A 527 -13.72 -27.28 -7.19
N MET A 528 -12.91 -26.48 -6.50
CA MET A 528 -13.20 -25.99 -5.15
C MET A 528 -14.27 -24.89 -5.14
N PHE A 529 -14.29 -24.03 -6.17
CA PHE A 529 -15.19 -22.88 -6.27
C PHE A 529 -15.96 -22.89 -7.61
N PRO A 530 -17.03 -23.70 -7.75
CA PRO A 530 -17.72 -23.89 -9.03
C PRO A 530 -18.34 -22.63 -9.64
N THR A 531 -18.60 -21.59 -8.84
CA THR A 531 -19.15 -20.30 -9.31
C THR A 531 -18.06 -19.30 -9.73
N LEU A 532 -16.80 -19.57 -9.42
CA LEU A 532 -15.68 -18.72 -9.77
C LEU A 532 -15.31 -18.90 -11.25
N LYS A 533 -15.09 -17.80 -11.95
CA LYS A 533 -14.53 -17.83 -13.29
C LYS A 533 -13.05 -18.19 -13.21
N VAL A 534 -12.66 -19.36 -13.68
CA VAL A 534 -11.26 -19.85 -13.64
C VAL A 534 -10.75 -20.14 -15.04
N ARG A 535 -9.49 -19.83 -15.30
CA ARG A 535 -8.72 -20.23 -16.47
C ARG A 535 -7.35 -20.77 -16.06
N ALA A 536 -7.01 -21.96 -16.55
CA ALA A 536 -5.66 -22.51 -16.50
C ALA A 536 -4.98 -22.26 -17.86
N VAL A 537 -3.78 -21.72 -17.83
CA VAL A 537 -2.98 -21.30 -18.98
C VAL A 537 -1.67 -22.06 -18.96
N HIS A 538 -1.42 -22.85 -20.00
CA HIS A 538 -0.23 -23.66 -20.16
C HIS A 538 0.68 -23.20 -21.32
N THR A 539 0.12 -22.37 -22.24
CA THR A 539 0.82 -21.88 -23.44
C THR A 539 0.50 -20.42 -23.71
N MET A 540 1.40 -19.71 -24.41
CA MET A 540 1.25 -18.27 -24.68
C MET A 540 0.02 -17.91 -25.51
N ASP A 541 -0.41 -18.77 -26.43
CA ASP A 541 -1.59 -18.53 -27.27
C ASP A 541 -2.91 -18.50 -26.45
N GLN A 542 -2.96 -19.19 -25.32
CA GLN A 542 -4.13 -19.20 -24.41
C GLN A 542 -4.23 -17.92 -23.57
N LEU A 543 -3.09 -17.28 -23.27
CA LEU A 543 -3.00 -16.23 -22.25
C LEU A 543 -3.84 -14.98 -22.58
N PRO A 544 -3.82 -14.38 -23.80
CA PRO A 544 -4.59 -13.18 -24.08
C PRO A 544 -6.10 -13.37 -23.93
N ALA A 545 -6.62 -14.53 -24.38
CA ALA A 545 -8.04 -14.84 -24.25
C ALA A 545 -8.44 -15.03 -22.79
N ALA A 546 -7.64 -15.76 -22.00
CA ALA A 546 -7.87 -16.00 -20.59
C ALA A 546 -7.89 -14.68 -19.79
N LEU A 547 -6.94 -13.79 -20.03
CA LEU A 547 -6.87 -12.48 -19.38
C LEU A 547 -8.08 -11.60 -19.75
N THR A 548 -8.42 -11.52 -21.05
CA THR A 548 -9.57 -10.73 -21.50
C THR A 548 -10.87 -11.20 -20.84
N GLU A 549 -11.07 -12.52 -20.80
CA GLU A 549 -12.28 -13.11 -20.21
C GLU A 549 -12.36 -12.91 -18.69
N CYS A 550 -11.24 -13.06 -17.99
CA CYS A 550 -11.20 -12.94 -16.53
C CYS A 550 -11.24 -11.48 -16.06
N LEU A 551 -10.50 -10.59 -16.72
CA LEU A 551 -10.53 -9.15 -16.41
C LEU A 551 -11.86 -8.49 -16.77
N GLY A 552 -12.56 -8.99 -17.79
CA GLY A 552 -13.90 -8.54 -18.19
C GLY A 552 -15.05 -9.13 -17.37
N CYS A 553 -14.78 -10.06 -16.43
CA CYS A 553 -15.80 -10.67 -15.59
C CYS A 553 -16.34 -9.65 -14.58
N PRO A 554 -17.66 -9.48 -14.37
CA PRO A 554 -18.19 -8.54 -13.38
C PRO A 554 -17.85 -8.91 -11.93
N GLY A 555 -17.73 -10.20 -11.63
CA GLY A 555 -17.37 -10.75 -10.30
C GLY A 555 -15.90 -11.15 -10.20
N PRO A 556 -15.58 -11.99 -9.18
CA PRO A 556 -14.22 -12.50 -9.00
C PRO A 556 -13.84 -13.48 -10.10
N SER A 557 -12.54 -13.52 -10.41
CA SER A 557 -11.98 -14.45 -11.39
C SER A 557 -10.57 -14.87 -11.02
N PHE A 558 -10.13 -16.00 -11.59
CA PHE A 558 -8.82 -16.59 -11.28
C PHE A 558 -8.14 -17.07 -12.57
N VAL A 559 -6.87 -16.73 -12.73
CA VAL A 559 -6.02 -17.22 -13.83
C VAL A 559 -4.79 -17.88 -13.22
N SER A 560 -4.59 -19.17 -13.49
CA SER A 560 -3.33 -19.88 -13.21
C SER A 560 -2.49 -19.92 -14.46
N ILE A 561 -1.21 -19.58 -14.38
CA ILE A 561 -0.30 -19.53 -15.51
C ILE A 561 0.92 -20.39 -15.19
N ASP A 562 1.14 -21.46 -15.94
CA ASP A 562 2.32 -22.29 -15.77
C ASP A 562 3.57 -21.56 -16.25
N CYS A 563 4.56 -21.38 -15.36
CA CYS A 563 5.77 -20.63 -15.63
C CYS A 563 7.02 -21.45 -15.35
N ASP A 564 8.14 -20.99 -15.94
CA ASP A 564 9.46 -21.57 -15.71
C ASP A 564 9.91 -21.39 -14.25
N PRO A 565 10.19 -22.49 -13.51
CA PRO A 565 10.67 -22.41 -12.13
C PRO A 565 12.11 -21.88 -11.99
N ASP A 566 12.90 -21.91 -13.05
CA ASP A 566 14.32 -21.58 -13.04
C ASP A 566 14.63 -20.20 -13.62
N GLU A 567 13.63 -19.49 -14.13
CA GLU A 567 13.83 -18.14 -14.68
C GLU A 567 14.27 -17.15 -13.58
N ILE A 568 15.41 -16.48 -13.83
CA ILE A 568 15.94 -15.43 -12.96
C ILE A 568 15.14 -14.13 -13.18
N PRO A 569 14.56 -13.54 -12.15
CA PRO A 569 13.78 -12.30 -12.29
C PRO A 569 14.70 -11.08 -12.49
N PRO A 570 14.15 -9.94 -12.95
CA PRO A 570 14.88 -8.67 -13.03
C PRO A 570 15.09 -8.09 -11.61
N PHE A 571 16.06 -8.67 -10.91
CA PHE A 571 16.42 -8.32 -9.54
C PHE A 571 17.94 -8.18 -9.43
N LEU A 572 18.42 -6.96 -9.35
CA LEU A 572 19.85 -6.61 -9.44
C LEU A 572 20.76 -7.42 -8.51
N PRO A 573 20.38 -7.74 -7.25
CA PRO A 573 21.23 -8.59 -6.41
C PRO A 573 21.52 -9.97 -6.97
N PHE A 574 20.64 -10.54 -7.77
CA PHE A 574 20.88 -11.83 -8.43
C PHE A 574 21.82 -11.71 -9.64
N LEU A 575 21.73 -10.60 -10.35
CA LEU A 575 22.54 -10.37 -11.56
C LEU A 575 23.98 -9.98 -11.27
N ARG A 576 24.26 -9.43 -10.08
CA ARG A 576 25.62 -9.09 -9.62
C ARG A 576 26.33 -10.27 -8.95
N SER A 577 25.61 -11.31 -8.58
CA SER A 577 26.14 -12.52 -7.94
C SER A 577 26.56 -13.59 -8.95
N THR A 578 26.36 -13.36 -10.24
CA THR A 578 26.84 -14.25 -11.31
C THR A 578 28.34 -13.98 -11.51
N PRO A 579 29.22 -15.00 -11.38
CA PRO A 579 30.70 -14.86 -11.48
C PRO A 579 31.16 -14.39 -12.85
#